data_8ea4432d40723d6051ca66be7123198b
#
_entry.id   8ea4432d40723d6051ca66be7123198b
#
_cell.length_a   1.000
_cell.length_b   1.000
_cell.length_c   1.000
_cell.angle_alpha   90.00
_cell.angle_beta   90.00
_cell.angle_gamma   90.00
#
_symmetry.space_group_name_H-M   'P 1'
#
loop_
_entity.id
_entity.type
_entity.pdbx_description
1 polymer ?
#
loop_
_entity_poly.entity_id
_entity_poly.type
_entity_poly.pdbx_seq_one_letter_code
_entity_poly.pdbx_strand_id
1 'polypeptide(L)'
;LIAVNSINFARILAQIVYYFWSYLRVGCPKDGIVYSVPTGNFGDVYAGYLALKMGLPVKKLLVATNSNDILHRCINNNDHSPKKVNASLAPSMDIMISSNFERLLFDAYERDANLIRDMMKRVSTQTVMLTNNALSRIRENFWSYRSSDDEIVEMIRAYFKNFNYTLDPHTAIGMSASLEYRKSCECPIVTLATADPSKFPDISNQTFLERPELPPHLQSILKNPEYFSILNNSQLEVENFIIQKIFD
;
A
#
# COMPACT_ATOMS: atom_id res chain seq x y z
N LEU A 1 16.82 -1.09 19.31
CA LEU A 1 15.70 -0.32 18.73
C LEU A 1 15.49 -0.71 17.27
N ILE A 2 14.25 -0.94 16.89
CA ILE A 2 13.86 -1.22 15.52
C ILE A 2 12.55 -0.47 15.18
N ALA A 3 12.50 0.18 14.03
CA ALA A 3 11.26 0.76 13.52
C ALA A 3 10.41 -0.36 12.89
N VAL A 4 9.21 -0.60 13.43
CA VAL A 4 8.26 -1.59 12.92
C VAL A 4 7.19 -0.89 12.07
N ASN A 5 7.63 -0.14 11.05
CA ASN A 5 6.77 0.56 10.11
C ASN A 5 7.26 0.39 8.67
N SER A 6 6.51 0.94 7.70
CA SER A 6 6.83 0.80 6.27
C SER A 6 8.11 1.53 5.82
N ILE A 7 8.69 2.40 6.66
CA ILE A 7 9.96 3.09 6.36
C ILE A 7 11.15 2.12 6.50
N ASN A 8 11.02 1.09 7.35
CA ASN A 8 12.07 0.09 7.52
C ASN A 8 12.23 -0.75 6.27
N PHE A 9 13.41 -0.64 5.63
CA PHE A 9 13.70 -1.33 4.38
C PHE A 9 13.65 -2.87 4.50
N ALA A 10 13.93 -3.43 5.69
CA ALA A 10 13.81 -4.88 5.92
C ALA A 10 12.38 -5.40 5.68
N ARG A 11 11.34 -4.58 5.93
CA ARG A 11 9.95 -4.93 5.60
C ARG A 11 9.74 -5.01 4.08
N ILE A 12 10.32 -4.09 3.32
CA ILE A 12 10.24 -4.10 1.86
C ILE A 12 10.95 -5.35 1.31
N LEU A 13 12.13 -5.69 1.83
CA LEU A 13 12.85 -6.90 1.43
C LEU A 13 12.02 -8.17 1.62
N ALA A 14 11.35 -8.30 2.78
CA ALA A 14 10.47 -9.43 3.03
C ALA A 14 9.28 -9.49 2.04
N GLN A 15 8.74 -8.33 1.66
CA GLN A 15 7.62 -8.24 0.72
C GLN A 15 8.00 -8.62 -0.72
N ILE A 16 9.26 -8.50 -1.13
CA ILE A 16 9.72 -8.95 -2.46
C ILE A 16 9.40 -10.43 -2.68
N VAL A 17 9.48 -11.25 -1.64
CA VAL A 17 9.19 -12.69 -1.70
C VAL A 17 7.78 -12.99 -2.22
N TYR A 18 6.78 -12.17 -1.88
CA TYR A 18 5.39 -12.37 -2.29
C TYR A 18 5.24 -12.33 -3.82
N TYR A 19 5.99 -11.48 -4.49
CA TYR A 19 5.98 -11.33 -5.95
C TYR A 19 6.58 -12.55 -6.64
N PHE A 20 7.76 -13.00 -6.21
CA PHE A 20 8.38 -14.21 -6.75
C PHE A 20 7.55 -15.45 -6.45
N TRP A 21 7.08 -15.59 -5.21
CA TRP A 21 6.28 -16.74 -4.81
C TRP A 21 4.96 -16.83 -5.60
N SER A 22 4.22 -15.73 -5.72
CA SER A 22 2.97 -15.71 -6.47
C SER A 22 3.18 -15.95 -7.96
N TYR A 23 4.25 -15.41 -8.55
CA TYR A 23 4.63 -15.67 -9.93
C TYR A 23 4.83 -17.18 -10.19
N LEU A 24 5.56 -17.85 -9.29
CA LEU A 24 5.76 -19.30 -9.36
C LEU A 24 4.43 -20.07 -9.21
N ARG A 25 3.57 -19.63 -8.30
CA ARG A 25 2.26 -20.26 -8.03
C ARG A 25 1.27 -20.14 -9.16
N VAL A 26 1.33 -19.09 -9.96
CA VAL A 26 0.48 -18.93 -11.16
C VAL A 26 1.08 -19.57 -12.42
N GLY A 27 2.15 -20.34 -12.29
CA GLY A 27 2.73 -21.14 -13.38
C GLY A 27 3.71 -20.41 -14.28
N CYS A 28 4.38 -19.36 -13.79
CA CYS A 28 5.44 -18.63 -14.52
C CYS A 28 4.99 -18.15 -15.90
N PRO A 29 3.97 -17.29 -16.01
CA PRO A 29 3.45 -16.87 -17.30
C PRO A 29 4.53 -16.19 -18.16
N LYS A 30 4.80 -16.76 -19.36
CA LYS A 30 5.87 -16.32 -20.26
C LYS A 30 5.68 -14.87 -20.72
N ASP A 31 4.43 -14.47 -20.90
CA ASP A 31 4.07 -13.10 -21.33
C ASP A 31 4.07 -12.09 -20.18
N GLY A 32 4.54 -12.50 -18.99
CA GLY A 32 4.62 -11.66 -17.81
C GLY A 32 3.32 -11.58 -17.01
N ILE A 33 3.36 -10.86 -15.91
CA ILE A 33 2.30 -10.78 -14.91
C ILE A 33 2.04 -9.34 -14.50
N VAL A 34 0.80 -9.03 -14.14
CA VAL A 34 0.40 -7.76 -13.55
C VAL A 34 0.13 -7.95 -12.06
N TYR A 35 0.54 -7.02 -11.24
CA TYR A 35 0.22 -7.01 -9.81
C TYR A 35 -0.64 -5.82 -9.45
N SER A 36 -1.76 -6.07 -8.78
CA SER A 36 -2.59 -5.03 -8.17
C SER A 36 -2.32 -4.96 -6.69
N VAL A 37 -1.91 -3.79 -6.23
CA VAL A 37 -1.38 -3.60 -4.88
C VAL A 37 -2.16 -2.50 -4.18
N PRO A 38 -2.93 -2.83 -3.12
CA PRO A 38 -3.49 -1.83 -2.23
C PRO A 38 -2.38 -0.96 -1.65
N THR A 39 -2.42 0.35 -1.93
CA THR A 39 -1.26 1.20 -1.72
C THR A 39 -1.58 2.44 -0.88
N GLY A 40 -1.01 2.50 0.32
CA GLY A 40 -0.86 3.71 1.13
C GLY A 40 0.58 4.22 1.07
N ASN A 41 1.44 3.75 1.98
CA ASN A 41 2.84 4.15 2.12
C ASN A 41 3.79 3.67 1.02
N PHE A 42 3.29 3.09 -0.06
CA PHE A 42 4.06 2.63 -1.23
C PHE A 42 5.08 1.52 -0.93
N GLY A 43 5.08 0.93 0.25
CA GLY A 43 6.09 -0.08 0.65
C GLY A 43 5.97 -1.35 -0.17
N ASP A 44 4.78 -1.94 -0.21
CA ASP A 44 4.52 -3.21 -0.88
C ASP A 44 4.68 -3.07 -2.40
N VAL A 45 4.07 -2.08 -3.03
CA VAL A 45 4.21 -1.87 -4.46
C VAL A 45 5.65 -1.52 -4.87
N TYR A 46 6.44 -0.88 -3.98
CA TYR A 46 7.87 -0.67 -4.19
C TYR A 46 8.65 -1.98 -4.13
N ALA A 47 8.25 -2.93 -3.27
CA ALA A 47 8.82 -4.28 -3.28
C ALA A 47 8.55 -5.00 -4.62
N GLY A 48 7.37 -4.81 -5.22
CA GLY A 48 7.07 -5.26 -6.58
C GLY A 48 7.96 -4.62 -7.64
N TYR A 49 8.25 -3.33 -7.51
CA TYR A 49 9.20 -2.64 -8.38
C TYR A 49 10.62 -3.19 -8.24
N LEU A 50 11.05 -3.50 -7.02
CA LEU A 50 12.35 -4.15 -6.81
C LEU A 50 12.37 -5.56 -7.41
N ALA A 51 11.30 -6.34 -7.28
CA ALA A 51 11.18 -7.65 -7.93
C ALA A 51 11.31 -7.54 -9.45
N LEU A 52 10.67 -6.54 -10.08
CA LEU A 52 10.86 -6.21 -11.50
C LEU A 52 12.32 -5.90 -11.81
N LYS A 53 12.99 -5.06 -11.01
CA LYS A 53 14.41 -4.72 -11.19
C LYS A 53 15.34 -5.93 -11.01
N MET A 54 14.92 -6.93 -10.24
CA MET A 54 15.62 -8.22 -10.08
C MET A 54 15.37 -9.19 -11.24
N GLY A 55 14.53 -8.82 -12.21
CA GLY A 55 14.28 -9.62 -13.42
C GLY A 55 12.98 -10.41 -13.40
N LEU A 56 12.09 -10.23 -12.40
CA LEU A 56 10.75 -10.79 -12.46
C LEU A 56 9.98 -10.14 -13.62
N PRO A 57 9.32 -10.92 -14.52
CA PRO A 57 8.65 -10.37 -15.70
C PRO A 57 7.31 -9.70 -15.33
N VAL A 58 7.39 -8.60 -14.58
CA VAL A 58 6.25 -7.78 -14.20
C VAL A 58 5.92 -6.82 -15.35
N LYS A 59 4.71 -6.92 -15.89
CA LYS A 59 4.24 -6.02 -16.96
C LYS A 59 3.77 -4.68 -16.44
N LYS A 60 3.09 -4.69 -15.31
CA LYS A 60 2.55 -3.48 -14.69
C LYS A 60 2.30 -3.69 -13.20
N LEU A 61 2.54 -2.65 -12.43
CA LEU A 61 2.18 -2.53 -11.03
C LEU A 61 1.00 -1.56 -10.92
N LEU A 62 -0.14 -2.05 -10.45
CA LEU A 62 -1.33 -1.23 -10.27
C LEU A 62 -1.33 -0.66 -8.85
N VAL A 63 -1.18 0.65 -8.76
CA VAL A 63 -1.26 1.40 -7.50
C VAL A 63 -2.74 1.66 -7.21
N ALA A 64 -3.32 0.87 -6.33
CA ALA A 64 -4.73 0.96 -5.96
C ALA A 64 -4.88 1.79 -4.69
N THR A 65 -5.58 2.93 -4.77
CA THR A 65 -5.75 3.89 -3.66
C THR A 65 -7.21 4.04 -3.27
N ASN A 66 -7.46 4.51 -2.04
CA ASN A 66 -8.77 4.98 -1.62
C ASN A 66 -8.98 6.46 -2.00
N SER A 67 -9.92 7.14 -1.36
CA SER A 67 -10.20 8.57 -1.58
C SER A 67 -9.02 9.50 -1.21
N ASN A 68 -8.03 9.02 -0.43
CA ASN A 68 -6.78 9.71 -0.18
C ASN A 68 -5.78 9.39 -1.30
N ASP A 69 -5.94 10.06 -2.41
CA ASP A 69 -5.54 9.66 -3.75
C ASP A 69 -4.25 10.33 -4.29
N ILE A 70 -3.35 10.81 -3.43
CA ILE A 70 -2.15 11.55 -3.85
C ILE A 70 -1.33 10.80 -4.90
N LEU A 71 -1.17 9.47 -4.75
CA LEU A 71 -0.40 8.65 -5.70
C LEU A 71 -1.14 8.54 -7.04
N HIS A 72 -2.46 8.34 -7.01
CA HIS A 72 -3.27 8.27 -8.21
C HIS A 72 -3.23 9.60 -8.99
N ARG A 73 -3.38 10.74 -8.30
CA ARG A 73 -3.27 12.07 -8.91
C ARG A 73 -1.87 12.33 -9.47
N CYS A 74 -0.83 11.93 -8.74
CA CYS A 74 0.54 12.09 -9.20
C CYS A 74 0.78 11.30 -10.50
N ILE A 75 0.40 10.02 -10.55
CA ILE A 75 0.63 9.17 -11.72
C ILE A 75 -0.21 9.63 -12.93
N ASN A 76 -1.50 9.96 -12.73
CA ASN A 76 -2.39 10.31 -13.84
C ASN A 76 -2.30 11.77 -14.27
N ASN A 77 -2.27 12.70 -13.31
CA ASN A 77 -2.43 14.12 -13.56
C ASN A 77 -1.16 14.94 -13.29
N ASN A 78 -0.06 14.30 -12.87
CA ASN A 78 1.15 14.95 -12.40
C ASN A 78 0.89 15.93 -11.23
N ASP A 79 -0.07 15.60 -10.38
CA ASP A 79 -0.47 16.40 -9.21
C ASP A 79 -0.04 15.67 -7.91
N HIS A 80 1.12 16.01 -7.40
CA HIS A 80 1.63 15.53 -6.12
C HIS A 80 1.44 16.61 -5.04
N SER A 81 0.21 17.10 -4.88
CA SER A 81 -0.16 18.09 -3.87
C SER A 81 -0.78 17.44 -2.63
N PRO A 82 -0.38 17.84 -1.43
CA PRO A 82 -1.02 17.37 -0.21
C PRO A 82 -2.47 17.90 -0.13
N LYS A 83 -3.36 17.08 0.39
CA LYS A 83 -4.75 17.44 0.70
C LYS A 83 -5.06 17.03 2.14
N LYS A 84 -6.18 17.51 2.67
CA LYS A 84 -6.66 17.01 3.96
C LYS A 84 -6.98 15.53 3.85
N VAL A 85 -6.52 14.74 4.82
CA VAL A 85 -6.85 13.32 4.92
C VAL A 85 -8.32 13.18 5.29
N ASN A 86 -9.03 12.31 4.58
CA ASN A 86 -10.40 11.93 4.88
C ASN A 86 -10.37 10.50 5.46
N ALA A 87 -11.09 10.30 6.57
CA ALA A 87 -11.29 8.96 7.10
C ALA A 87 -12.09 8.12 6.11
N SER A 88 -11.66 6.87 5.87
CA SER A 88 -12.26 5.94 4.93
C SER A 88 -12.45 4.55 5.54
N LEU A 89 -13.09 3.65 4.80
CA LEU A 89 -13.21 2.23 5.18
C LEU A 89 -11.89 1.46 5.13
N ALA A 90 -10.86 2.02 4.47
CA ALA A 90 -9.53 1.44 4.38
C ALA A 90 -8.48 2.30 5.13
N PRO A 91 -8.52 2.34 6.48
CA PRO A 91 -7.79 3.33 7.29
C PRO A 91 -6.27 3.24 7.16
N SER A 92 -5.71 2.08 6.81
CA SER A 92 -4.25 1.96 6.58
C SER A 92 -3.76 2.74 5.36
N MET A 93 -4.68 3.21 4.51
CA MET A 93 -4.41 4.03 3.33
C MET A 93 -4.83 5.49 3.51
N ASP A 94 -5.30 5.88 4.72
CA ASP A 94 -5.69 7.26 5.05
C ASP A 94 -4.47 8.11 5.32
N ILE A 95 -3.71 8.34 4.28
CA ILE A 95 -2.48 9.13 4.29
C ILE A 95 -2.48 10.11 3.11
N MET A 96 -1.71 11.19 3.25
CA MET A 96 -1.56 12.17 2.18
C MET A 96 -0.10 12.32 1.71
N ILE A 97 0.86 11.78 2.45
CA ILE A 97 2.26 11.70 2.05
C ILE A 97 2.67 10.23 2.14
N SER A 98 3.09 9.67 1.00
CA SER A 98 3.48 8.28 0.89
C SER A 98 4.99 8.13 1.10
N SER A 99 5.40 7.57 2.25
CA SER A 99 6.80 7.57 2.71
C SER A 99 7.79 6.86 1.79
N ASN A 100 7.37 5.78 1.11
CA ASN A 100 8.28 5.04 0.22
C ASN A 100 8.20 5.48 -1.24
N PHE A 101 7.28 6.38 -1.60
CA PHE A 101 7.23 6.94 -2.96
C PHE A 101 8.48 7.74 -3.29
N GLU A 102 9.09 8.37 -2.28
CA GLU A 102 10.38 9.04 -2.39
C GLU A 102 11.47 8.13 -2.95
N ARG A 103 11.46 6.83 -2.64
CA ARG A 103 12.41 5.85 -3.18
C ARG A 103 12.25 5.65 -4.69
N LEU A 104 11.01 5.64 -5.18
CA LEU A 104 10.73 5.58 -6.60
C LEU A 104 11.12 6.88 -7.30
N LEU A 105 10.84 8.03 -6.68
CA LEU A 105 11.25 9.33 -7.20
C LEU A 105 12.77 9.41 -7.32
N PHE A 106 13.51 8.92 -6.32
CA PHE A 106 14.97 8.86 -6.38
C PHE A 106 15.48 8.10 -7.60
N ASP A 107 14.92 6.92 -7.90
CA ASP A 107 15.27 6.18 -9.12
C ASP A 107 14.81 6.90 -10.40
N ALA A 108 13.60 7.50 -10.41
CA ALA A 108 13.08 8.21 -11.58
C ALA A 108 13.90 9.46 -11.96
N TYR A 109 14.53 10.08 -10.98
CA TYR A 109 15.44 11.22 -11.12
C TYR A 109 16.92 10.81 -11.13
N GLU A 110 17.25 9.59 -11.58
CA GLU A 110 18.62 9.09 -11.77
C GLU A 110 19.49 9.19 -10.51
N ARG A 111 18.85 9.08 -9.34
CA ARG A 111 19.46 9.12 -8.01
C ARG A 111 20.10 10.46 -7.63
N ASP A 112 19.57 11.56 -8.15
CA ASP A 112 19.96 12.90 -7.70
C ASP A 112 19.40 13.18 -6.29
N ALA A 113 20.24 12.95 -5.28
CA ALA A 113 19.87 13.11 -3.88
C ALA A 113 19.57 14.58 -3.49
N ASN A 114 20.20 15.56 -4.13
CA ASN A 114 19.98 16.97 -3.84
C ASN A 114 18.61 17.42 -4.36
N LEU A 115 18.28 17.05 -5.59
CA LEU A 115 17.00 17.33 -6.20
C LEU A 115 15.85 16.70 -5.39
N ILE A 116 15.99 15.43 -5.00
CA ILE A 116 14.95 14.73 -4.21
C ILE A 116 14.80 15.38 -2.84
N ARG A 117 15.90 15.71 -2.14
CA ARG A 117 15.84 16.42 -0.85
C ARG A 117 15.07 17.73 -0.94
N ASP A 118 15.34 18.53 -1.97
CA ASP A 118 14.68 19.81 -2.19
C ASP A 118 13.23 19.65 -2.62
N MET A 119 12.91 18.61 -3.39
CA MET A 119 11.54 18.25 -3.73
C MET A 119 10.75 17.86 -2.48
N MET A 120 11.28 16.97 -1.64
CA MET A 120 10.60 16.47 -0.45
C MET A 120 10.37 17.56 0.61
N LYS A 121 11.23 18.55 0.72
CA LYS A 121 10.99 19.73 1.57
C LYS A 121 9.74 20.52 1.13
N ARG A 122 9.43 20.54 -0.15
CA ARG A 122 8.29 21.28 -0.72
C ARG A 122 6.98 20.48 -0.71
N VAL A 123 7.05 19.16 -0.81
CA VAL A 123 5.88 18.27 -0.92
C VAL A 123 4.86 18.47 0.21
N SER A 124 5.30 18.80 1.41
CA SER A 124 4.40 19.01 2.57
C SER A 124 3.59 20.31 2.52
N THR A 125 3.99 21.28 1.70
CA THR A 125 3.43 22.64 1.69
C THR A 125 3.00 23.14 0.32
N GLN A 126 3.43 22.49 -0.74
CA GLN A 126 3.22 22.95 -2.12
C GLN A 126 2.87 21.80 -3.06
N THR A 127 2.22 22.12 -4.16
CA THR A 127 2.09 21.19 -5.27
C THR A 127 3.47 20.96 -5.90
N VAL A 128 3.88 19.69 -5.98
CA VAL A 128 5.08 19.30 -6.68
C VAL A 128 4.69 18.58 -7.97
N MET A 129 5.12 19.12 -9.10
CA MET A 129 4.99 18.48 -10.40
C MET A 129 6.30 17.78 -10.76
N LEU A 130 6.19 16.56 -11.25
CA LEU A 130 7.34 15.83 -11.76
C LEU A 130 7.70 16.32 -13.17
N THR A 131 8.98 16.18 -13.54
CA THR A 131 9.37 16.39 -14.94
C THR A 131 8.71 15.35 -15.84
N ASN A 132 8.46 15.70 -17.10
CA ASN A 132 7.85 14.77 -18.05
C ASN A 132 8.67 13.48 -18.19
N ASN A 133 10.00 13.56 -18.12
CA ASN A 133 10.88 12.41 -18.21
C ASN A 133 10.68 11.47 -16.99
N ALA A 134 10.70 12.00 -15.76
CA ALA A 134 10.50 11.21 -14.55
C ALA A 134 9.10 10.58 -14.51
N LEU A 135 8.07 11.35 -14.89
CA LEU A 135 6.69 10.86 -14.95
C LEU A 135 6.53 9.75 -16.00
N SER A 136 7.16 9.89 -17.18
CA SER A 136 7.15 8.86 -18.21
C SER A 136 7.77 7.55 -17.69
N ARG A 137 8.94 7.61 -17.05
CA ARG A 137 9.60 6.44 -16.43
C ARG A 137 8.73 5.75 -15.38
N ILE A 138 8.01 6.53 -14.57
CA ILE A 138 7.05 5.99 -13.61
C ILE A 138 5.92 5.27 -14.34
N ARG A 139 5.32 5.91 -15.33
CA ARG A 139 4.18 5.38 -16.09
C ARG A 139 4.53 4.14 -16.93
N GLU A 140 5.78 3.90 -17.26
CA GLU A 140 6.24 2.66 -17.90
C GLU A 140 5.91 1.43 -17.05
N ASN A 141 6.07 1.51 -15.74
CA ASN A 141 5.92 0.38 -14.83
C ASN A 141 4.66 0.45 -13.96
N PHE A 142 4.09 1.64 -13.76
CA PHE A 142 2.97 1.86 -12.87
C PHE A 142 1.72 2.35 -13.61
N TRP A 143 0.59 1.88 -13.14
CA TRP A 143 -0.74 2.37 -13.46
C TRP A 143 -1.48 2.56 -12.15
N SER A 144 -2.53 3.37 -12.09
CA SER A 144 -3.20 3.62 -10.82
C SER A 144 -4.71 3.69 -10.94
N TYR A 145 -5.37 3.29 -9.86
CA TYR A 145 -6.81 3.34 -9.70
C TYR A 145 -7.16 3.93 -8.33
N ARG A 146 -8.34 4.55 -8.24
CA ARG A 146 -8.88 5.09 -7.02
C ARG A 146 -10.28 4.55 -6.81
N SER A 147 -10.57 4.01 -5.60
CA SER A 147 -11.91 3.59 -5.19
C SER A 147 -12.51 4.55 -4.17
N SER A 148 -13.83 4.77 -4.27
CA SER A 148 -14.65 5.35 -3.21
C SER A 148 -15.05 4.30 -2.17
N ASP A 149 -15.59 4.73 -1.02
CA ASP A 149 -16.09 3.82 0.01
C ASP A 149 -17.29 2.99 -0.50
N ASP A 150 -18.15 3.58 -1.33
CA ASP A 150 -19.27 2.84 -1.95
C ASP A 150 -18.75 1.72 -2.85
N GLU A 151 -17.74 1.98 -3.70
CA GLU A 151 -17.12 0.96 -4.54
C GLU A 151 -16.45 -0.15 -3.71
N ILE A 152 -15.87 0.17 -2.55
CA ILE A 152 -15.31 -0.81 -1.62
C ILE A 152 -16.40 -1.75 -1.12
N VAL A 153 -17.51 -1.19 -0.64
CA VAL A 153 -18.67 -1.95 -0.12
C VAL A 153 -19.26 -2.86 -1.20
N GLU A 154 -19.48 -2.32 -2.39
CA GLU A 154 -20.01 -3.07 -3.53
C GLU A 154 -19.08 -4.22 -3.93
N MET A 155 -17.76 -3.98 -3.97
CA MET A 155 -16.78 -5.00 -4.30
C MET A 155 -16.78 -6.14 -3.27
N ILE A 156 -16.80 -5.83 -1.97
CA ILE A 156 -16.85 -6.84 -0.90
C ILE A 156 -18.09 -7.71 -1.04
N ARG A 157 -19.27 -7.08 -1.22
CA ARG A 157 -20.54 -7.79 -1.40
C ARG A 157 -20.54 -8.68 -2.64
N ALA A 158 -20.10 -8.15 -3.77
CA ALA A 158 -20.06 -8.87 -5.03
C ALA A 158 -19.11 -10.08 -4.96
N TYR A 159 -17.95 -9.90 -4.33
CA TYR A 159 -16.97 -10.96 -4.19
C TYR A 159 -17.46 -12.07 -3.25
N PHE A 160 -18.04 -11.71 -2.13
CA PHE A 160 -18.67 -12.67 -1.21
C PHE A 160 -19.79 -13.45 -1.89
N LYS A 161 -20.69 -12.77 -2.60
CA LYS A 161 -21.82 -13.40 -3.32
C LYS A 161 -21.35 -14.43 -4.36
N ASN A 162 -20.28 -14.11 -5.10
CA ASN A 162 -19.83 -14.93 -6.22
C ASN A 162 -18.86 -16.05 -5.81
N PHE A 163 -18.09 -15.85 -4.75
CA PHE A 163 -16.99 -16.74 -4.39
C PHE A 163 -17.02 -17.22 -2.94
N ASN A 164 -17.99 -16.77 -2.15
CA ASN A 164 -18.10 -17.04 -0.70
C ASN A 164 -16.78 -16.69 0.04
N TYR A 165 -16.16 -15.58 -0.36
CA TYR A 165 -14.90 -15.08 0.20
C TYR A 165 -15.05 -13.62 0.57
N THR A 166 -14.78 -13.28 1.85
CA THR A 166 -14.84 -11.91 2.36
C THR A 166 -13.51 -11.22 2.14
N LEU A 167 -13.52 -10.16 1.34
CA LEU A 167 -12.35 -9.29 1.19
C LEU A 167 -12.27 -8.31 2.36
N ASP A 168 -11.06 -7.99 2.81
CA ASP A 168 -10.85 -6.78 3.60
C ASP A 168 -10.96 -5.53 2.70
N PRO A 169 -11.24 -4.34 3.28
CA PRO A 169 -11.48 -3.13 2.48
C PRO A 169 -10.28 -2.72 1.60
N HIS A 170 -9.05 -2.99 2.01
CA HIS A 170 -7.87 -2.67 1.21
C HIS A 170 -7.76 -3.61 0.01
N THR A 171 -7.93 -4.91 0.22
CA THR A 171 -7.94 -5.91 -0.86
C THR A 171 -9.08 -5.65 -1.85
N ALA A 172 -10.24 -5.15 -1.38
CA ALA A 172 -11.34 -4.76 -2.26
C ALA A 172 -10.93 -3.65 -3.24
N ILE A 173 -10.17 -2.64 -2.80
CA ILE A 173 -9.62 -1.60 -3.67
C ILE A 173 -8.68 -2.20 -4.72
N GLY A 174 -7.81 -3.13 -4.31
CA GLY A 174 -6.93 -3.85 -5.22
C GLY A 174 -7.71 -4.67 -6.27
N MET A 175 -8.81 -5.31 -5.86
CA MET A 175 -9.68 -6.06 -6.78
C MET A 175 -10.38 -5.14 -7.77
N SER A 176 -10.88 -3.98 -7.35
CA SER A 176 -11.48 -2.98 -8.24
C SER A 176 -10.47 -2.53 -9.30
N ALA A 177 -9.24 -2.23 -8.89
CA ALA A 177 -8.16 -1.88 -9.81
C ALA A 177 -7.85 -3.01 -10.81
N SER A 178 -7.84 -4.27 -10.34
CA SER A 178 -7.63 -5.45 -11.18
C SER A 178 -8.70 -5.63 -12.24
N LEU A 179 -9.97 -5.51 -11.85
CA LEU A 179 -11.10 -5.66 -12.77
C LEU A 179 -11.14 -4.52 -13.80
N GLU A 180 -10.80 -3.30 -13.40
CA GLU A 180 -10.73 -2.16 -14.34
C GLU A 180 -9.58 -2.36 -15.34
N TYR A 181 -8.39 -2.72 -14.87
CA TYR A 181 -7.24 -2.94 -15.76
C TYR A 181 -7.43 -4.15 -16.68
N ARG A 182 -8.17 -5.18 -16.24
CA ARG A 182 -8.49 -6.38 -17.03
C ARG A 182 -9.20 -6.07 -18.32
N LYS A 183 -9.94 -4.96 -18.39
CA LYS A 183 -10.62 -4.53 -19.62
C LYS A 183 -9.66 -4.23 -20.77
N SER A 184 -8.40 -3.92 -20.47
CA SER A 184 -7.35 -3.57 -21.44
C SER A 184 -6.20 -4.55 -21.51
N CYS A 185 -6.18 -5.62 -20.68
CA CYS A 185 -5.08 -6.57 -20.62
C CYS A 185 -5.57 -7.99 -20.35
N GLU A 186 -5.16 -8.93 -21.17
CA GLU A 186 -5.46 -10.36 -20.99
C GLU A 186 -4.43 -11.10 -20.11
N CYS A 187 -3.40 -10.40 -19.64
CA CYS A 187 -2.36 -10.98 -18.80
C CYS A 187 -2.93 -11.47 -17.46
N PRO A 188 -2.31 -12.49 -16.84
CA PRO A 188 -2.60 -12.83 -15.45
C PRO A 188 -2.41 -11.62 -14.55
N ILE A 189 -3.40 -11.37 -13.66
CA ILE A 189 -3.35 -10.31 -12.66
C ILE A 189 -3.41 -10.97 -11.29
N VAL A 190 -2.45 -10.66 -10.43
CA VAL A 190 -2.46 -11.06 -9.02
C VAL A 190 -2.78 -9.83 -8.18
N THR A 191 -3.86 -9.89 -7.42
CA THR A 191 -4.19 -8.89 -6.41
C THR A 191 -3.60 -9.32 -5.07
N LEU A 192 -2.83 -8.45 -4.43
CA LEU A 192 -2.27 -8.73 -3.11
C LEU A 192 -3.35 -8.56 -2.04
N ALA A 193 -3.60 -9.62 -1.27
CA ALA A 193 -4.47 -9.60 -0.10
C ALA A 193 -3.64 -9.13 1.11
N THR A 194 -3.79 -7.86 1.47
CA THR A 194 -2.88 -7.18 2.41
C THR A 194 -3.29 -7.26 3.86
N ALA A 195 -4.52 -7.68 4.16
CA ALA A 195 -5.03 -7.82 5.51
C ALA A 195 -6.09 -8.91 5.65
N ASP A 196 -6.29 -9.36 6.88
CA ASP A 196 -7.41 -10.24 7.21
C ASP A 196 -8.66 -9.39 7.46
N PRO A 197 -9.84 -9.75 6.91
CA PRO A 197 -11.08 -8.99 7.08
C PRO A 197 -11.53 -8.85 8.54
N SER A 198 -11.17 -9.78 9.43
CA SER A 198 -11.49 -9.71 10.86
C SER A 198 -10.87 -8.52 11.59
N LYS A 199 -9.84 -7.87 11.00
CA LYS A 199 -9.24 -6.64 11.52
C LYS A 199 -10.15 -5.41 11.35
N PHE A 200 -11.15 -5.51 10.50
CA PHE A 200 -12.05 -4.40 10.14
C PHE A 200 -13.52 -4.75 10.44
N PRO A 201 -13.88 -4.97 11.71
CA PRO A 201 -15.19 -5.47 12.08
C PRO A 201 -16.35 -4.53 11.68
N ASP A 202 -16.08 -3.23 11.61
CA ASP A 202 -17.10 -2.23 11.28
C ASP A 202 -17.59 -2.30 9.83
N ILE A 203 -16.81 -2.92 8.94
CA ILE A 203 -17.21 -3.12 7.54
C ILE A 203 -18.45 -4.03 7.43
N SER A 204 -18.66 -4.94 8.37
CA SER A 204 -19.83 -5.82 8.41
C SER A 204 -21.14 -5.04 8.51
N ASN A 205 -21.15 -3.91 9.23
CA ASN A 205 -22.32 -3.05 9.36
C ASN A 205 -22.71 -2.43 8.01
N GLN A 206 -21.76 -2.15 7.15
CA GLN A 206 -21.99 -1.51 5.86
C GLN A 206 -22.23 -2.53 4.74
N THR A 207 -21.60 -3.69 4.82
CA THR A 207 -21.77 -4.76 3.83
C THR A 207 -22.97 -5.65 4.11
N PHE A 208 -23.54 -5.60 5.32
CA PHE A 208 -24.59 -6.54 5.81
C PHE A 208 -24.15 -8.01 5.76
N LEU A 209 -22.84 -8.26 5.82
CA LEU A 209 -22.25 -9.60 5.94
C LEU A 209 -22.00 -9.92 7.41
N GLU A 210 -21.90 -11.20 7.72
CA GLU A 210 -21.49 -11.64 9.05
C GLU A 210 -20.06 -11.14 9.36
N ARG A 211 -19.83 -10.81 10.63
CA ARG A 211 -18.51 -10.37 11.08
C ARG A 211 -17.54 -11.53 10.94
N PRO A 212 -16.43 -11.36 10.21
CA PRO A 212 -15.42 -12.39 10.09
C PRO A 212 -14.80 -12.73 11.45
N GLU A 213 -14.66 -14.01 11.74
CA GLU A 213 -13.98 -14.47 12.95
C GLU A 213 -12.46 -14.31 12.83
N LEU A 214 -11.83 -14.04 13.96
CA LEU A 214 -10.37 -14.08 14.02
C LEU A 214 -9.85 -15.49 13.70
N PRO A 215 -8.74 -15.61 12.97
CA PRO A 215 -8.07 -16.89 12.77
C PRO A 215 -7.84 -17.61 14.12
N PRO A 216 -8.00 -18.94 14.21
CA PRO A 216 -7.93 -19.67 15.50
C PRO A 216 -6.67 -19.38 16.32
N HIS A 217 -5.52 -19.21 15.66
CA HIS A 217 -4.25 -18.90 16.32
C HIS A 217 -4.15 -17.47 16.86
N LEU A 218 -5.08 -16.58 16.49
CA LEU A 218 -5.13 -15.18 16.94
C LEU A 218 -6.24 -14.92 17.97
N GLN A 219 -7.13 -15.88 18.22
CA GLN A 219 -8.27 -15.69 19.13
C GLN A 219 -7.86 -15.35 20.56
N SER A 220 -6.70 -15.85 21.00
CA SER A 220 -6.16 -15.56 22.34
C SER A 220 -5.63 -14.12 22.49
N ILE A 221 -5.28 -13.46 21.40
CA ILE A 221 -4.70 -12.09 21.42
C ILE A 221 -5.63 -11.09 22.09
N LEU A 222 -6.94 -11.18 21.83
CA LEU A 222 -7.93 -10.27 22.43
C LEU A 222 -8.10 -10.43 23.94
N LYS A 223 -7.58 -11.53 24.52
CA LYS A 223 -7.62 -11.83 25.95
C LYS A 223 -6.33 -11.52 26.67
N ASN A 224 -5.26 -11.28 25.93
CA ASN A 224 -3.95 -11.00 26.52
C ASN A 224 -3.89 -9.55 27.02
N PRO A 225 -3.20 -9.28 28.14
CA PRO A 225 -2.95 -7.92 28.58
C PRO A 225 -2.07 -7.18 27.57
N GLU A 226 -2.40 -5.89 27.35
CA GLU A 226 -1.58 -5.02 26.53
C GLU A 226 -0.39 -4.47 27.32
N TYR A 227 0.80 -4.46 26.69
CA TYR A 227 2.03 -3.92 27.28
C TYR A 227 2.53 -2.78 26.42
N PHE A 228 2.32 -1.56 26.88
CA PHE A 228 2.82 -0.35 26.23
C PHE A 228 3.10 0.74 27.27
N SER A 229 3.89 1.73 26.90
CA SER A 229 4.14 2.93 27.71
C SER A 229 3.67 4.15 26.96
N ILE A 230 2.93 5.02 27.62
CA ILE A 230 2.48 6.31 27.07
C ILE A 230 3.54 7.35 27.44
N LEU A 231 4.05 8.05 26.42
CA LEU A 231 5.00 9.15 26.59
C LEU A 231 4.41 10.42 25.96
N ASN A 232 4.81 11.58 26.47
CA ASN A 232 4.46 12.84 25.81
C ASN A 232 5.19 12.94 24.45
N ASN A 233 4.69 13.78 23.56
CA ASN A 233 5.34 14.09 22.28
C ASN A 233 6.56 15.02 22.52
N SER A 234 7.57 14.48 23.19
CA SER A 234 8.82 15.14 23.56
C SER A 234 10.00 14.24 23.21
N GLN A 235 10.88 14.69 22.34
CA GLN A 235 12.08 13.95 21.96
C GLN A 235 12.91 13.58 23.19
N LEU A 236 13.10 14.51 24.13
CA LEU A 236 13.88 14.29 25.34
C LEU A 236 13.27 13.19 26.26
N GLU A 237 11.94 13.16 26.41
CA GLU A 237 11.29 12.09 27.19
C GLU A 237 11.48 10.73 26.53
N VAL A 238 11.34 10.65 25.21
CA VAL A 238 11.55 9.40 24.45
C VAL A 238 13.00 8.94 24.60
N GLU A 239 13.97 9.84 24.46
CA GLU A 239 15.40 9.52 24.63
C GLU A 239 15.69 9.01 26.04
N ASN A 240 15.21 9.70 27.09
CA ASN A 240 15.38 9.29 28.48
C ASN A 240 14.74 7.92 28.75
N PHE A 241 13.52 7.71 28.26
CA PHE A 241 12.85 6.41 28.39
C PHE A 241 13.64 5.27 27.72
N ILE A 242 14.18 5.50 26.53
CA ILE A 242 15.01 4.53 25.84
C ILE A 242 16.28 4.22 26.62
N ILE A 243 16.98 5.26 27.12
CA ILE A 243 18.19 5.11 27.93
C ILE A 243 17.90 4.29 29.18
N GLN A 244 16.83 4.64 29.91
CA GLN A 244 16.42 3.88 31.10
C GLN A 244 16.18 2.39 30.78
N LYS A 245 15.44 2.10 29.69
CA LYS A 245 15.13 0.71 29.28
C LYS A 245 16.32 -0.11 28.77
N ILE A 246 17.43 0.54 28.44
CA ILE A 246 18.67 -0.15 28.02
C ILE A 246 19.54 -0.52 29.21
N PHE A 247 19.49 0.30 30.29
CA PHE A 247 20.37 0.15 31.42
C PHE A 247 19.68 -0.46 32.67
N ASP A 248 18.33 -0.63 32.64
CA ASP A 248 17.55 -1.46 33.58
C ASP A 248 17.51 -2.93 33.09
#